data_f84612b9fe437bd98dbc34a9e1330d29
#
_entry.id   f84612b9fe437bd98dbc34a9e1330d29
#
_cell.length_a   1.000
_cell.length_b   1.000
_cell.length_c   1.000
_cell.angle_alpha   90.00
_cell.angle_beta   90.00
_cell.angle_gamma   90.00
#
_symmetry.space_group_name_H-M   'P 1'
#
loop_
_entity.id
_entity.type
_entity.pdbx_description
1 polymer ?
#
loop_
_entity_poly.entity_id
_entity_poly.type
_entity_poly.pdbx_seq_one_letter_code
_entity_poly.pdbx_strand_id
1 'polypeptide(L)'
;MVYQGKYRPLIIFGTSSGAGKSLVVTALLRIFSDMGIDTVPFKVQNMSLNAGVGIGGEMAYAQIIQARAARVYPSVLMNPILLKPEENKTHVILVGKYYGTFSSGDYMRSKKEEIYKIALECFNRLQSEHELVIIEGAGSPAEINLDNDIANLRIAKDVKAKGILVADIERGGMFASVVGTLELIDFRDMIGIIVNKFRGDESLLYKGYEFLERKFGITVLGTIPYIEHNLPEEDSLANWTKKEGRIKISIVKLPHIANFTDFEIFESIEDVGLVYAKKPEELKNSDVIIVPGSKLTVADLEYLRKEGFEDEIKKQYRDGAFIIGICGGYQMLGKYIIDNVESKKGKVLGMNLLEDSKTEFFPYKKTNRIFGHILHPYFYGYKIEGYEIHMGITISRNYFSKIYREGNRYIKRFDGSYYKNVIGTYFHGLFDNTKFTESFINYIRERKGLDKVKLKIESLDERINKIANIFKKKVDIKKIIDEIKIS
;
A
#
# COMPACT_ATOMS: atom_id res chain seq x y z
N MET A 1 -23.93 0.11 24.19
CA MET A 1 -23.93 1.06 23.07
C MET A 1 -25.18 0.84 22.25
N VAL A 2 -25.96 1.89 22.00
CA VAL A 2 -27.09 1.81 21.06
C VAL A 2 -26.52 2.02 19.67
N TYR A 3 -26.67 1.03 18.78
CA TYR A 3 -26.31 1.17 17.37
C TYR A 3 -27.13 2.34 16.77
N GLN A 4 -26.44 3.35 16.22
CA GLN A 4 -27.09 4.42 15.46
C GLN A 4 -27.08 4.15 13.94
N GLY A 5 -26.35 3.13 13.47
CA GLY A 5 -26.24 2.78 12.06
C GLY A 5 -27.34 1.82 11.59
N LYS A 6 -27.60 1.82 10.29
CA LYS A 6 -28.57 0.87 9.65
C LYS A 6 -28.03 -0.56 9.57
N TYR A 7 -26.71 -0.74 9.71
CA TYR A 7 -26.03 -2.02 9.51
C TYR A 7 -25.12 -2.35 10.69
N ARG A 8 -25.03 -3.63 11.03
CA ARG A 8 -23.99 -4.15 11.96
C ARG A 8 -22.64 -4.12 11.25
N PRO A 9 -21.52 -3.85 11.95
CA PRO A 9 -20.19 -3.96 11.37
C PRO A 9 -19.96 -5.34 10.76
N LEU A 10 -19.21 -5.40 9.67
CA LEU A 10 -18.83 -6.63 9.00
C LEU A 10 -17.34 -6.86 9.13
N ILE A 11 -16.91 -8.01 9.68
CA ILE A 11 -15.52 -8.37 9.74
C ILE A 11 -15.17 -9.48 8.74
N ILE A 12 -14.05 -9.32 8.05
CA ILE A 12 -13.54 -10.27 7.08
C ILE A 12 -12.34 -10.98 7.69
N PHE A 13 -12.55 -12.22 8.10
CA PHE A 13 -11.51 -13.13 8.57
C PHE A 13 -10.86 -13.88 7.41
N GLY A 14 -9.67 -14.43 7.61
CA GLY A 14 -9.02 -15.32 6.66
C GLY A 14 -8.55 -16.61 7.32
N THR A 15 -8.52 -17.70 6.59
CA THR A 15 -7.90 -18.94 7.10
C THR A 15 -6.39 -18.83 7.28
N SER A 16 -5.78 -17.80 6.64
CA SER A 16 -4.32 -17.54 6.70
C SER A 16 -4.00 -16.11 6.27
N SER A 17 -2.74 -15.69 6.45
CA SER A 17 -2.18 -14.57 5.69
C SER A 17 -2.25 -14.88 4.18
N GLY A 18 -2.49 -13.87 3.35
CA GLY A 18 -2.58 -14.05 1.90
C GLY A 18 -3.86 -14.74 1.40
N ALA A 19 -4.83 -15.08 2.27
CA ALA A 19 -6.10 -15.69 1.85
C ALA A 19 -6.95 -14.77 0.93
N GLY A 20 -6.66 -13.47 0.91
CA GLY A 20 -7.34 -12.49 0.05
C GLY A 20 -8.34 -11.61 0.81
N LYS A 21 -8.21 -11.46 2.14
CA LYS A 21 -9.05 -10.56 2.95
C LYS A 21 -9.12 -9.16 2.37
N SER A 22 -7.98 -8.56 2.07
CA SER A 22 -7.88 -7.19 1.55
C SER A 22 -8.59 -7.02 0.20
N LEU A 23 -8.51 -8.04 -0.67
CA LEU A 23 -9.23 -8.08 -1.94
C LEU A 23 -10.75 -8.11 -1.72
N VAL A 24 -11.23 -8.98 -0.81
CA VAL A 24 -12.65 -9.11 -0.46
C VAL A 24 -13.17 -7.80 0.14
N VAL A 25 -12.44 -7.21 1.10
CA VAL A 25 -12.80 -5.93 1.71
C VAL A 25 -12.88 -4.83 0.67
N THR A 26 -11.89 -4.72 -0.21
CA THR A 26 -11.86 -3.71 -1.29
C THR A 26 -13.06 -3.86 -2.23
N ALA A 27 -13.39 -5.10 -2.62
CA ALA A 27 -14.53 -5.40 -3.48
C ALA A 27 -15.87 -5.03 -2.82
N LEU A 28 -16.07 -5.46 -1.57
CA LEU A 28 -17.31 -5.19 -0.83
C LEU A 28 -17.50 -3.69 -0.58
N LEU A 29 -16.45 -2.96 -0.21
CA LEU A 29 -16.49 -1.52 -0.03
C LEU A 29 -16.96 -0.80 -1.31
N ARG A 30 -16.42 -1.18 -2.47
CA ARG A 30 -16.83 -0.61 -3.75
C ARG A 30 -18.27 -0.97 -4.09
N ILE A 31 -18.68 -2.23 -3.91
CA ILE A 31 -20.03 -2.70 -4.20
C ILE A 31 -21.05 -1.95 -3.33
N PHE A 32 -20.82 -1.86 -2.02
CA PHE A 32 -21.75 -1.20 -1.11
C PHE A 32 -21.80 0.32 -1.35
N SER A 33 -20.65 0.95 -1.60
CA SER A 33 -20.60 2.36 -2.00
C SER A 33 -21.37 2.61 -3.30
N ASP A 34 -21.26 1.74 -4.31
CA ASP A 34 -22.02 1.84 -5.57
C ASP A 34 -23.53 1.58 -5.39
N MET A 35 -23.93 0.90 -4.32
CA MET A 35 -25.33 0.72 -3.91
C MET A 35 -25.87 1.90 -3.08
N GLY A 36 -25.05 2.91 -2.82
CA GLY A 36 -25.42 4.10 -2.05
C GLY A 36 -25.35 3.91 -0.53
N ILE A 37 -24.71 2.84 -0.04
CA ILE A 37 -24.46 2.63 1.39
C ILE A 37 -23.19 3.39 1.76
N ASP A 38 -23.29 4.31 2.72
CA ASP A 38 -22.13 5.03 3.24
C ASP A 38 -21.25 4.08 4.07
N THR A 39 -20.20 3.60 3.45
CA THR A 39 -19.34 2.55 3.99
C THR A 39 -17.90 3.01 4.15
N VAL A 40 -17.19 2.46 5.15
CA VAL A 40 -15.82 2.82 5.47
C VAL A 40 -15.00 1.59 5.89
N PRO A 41 -13.71 1.49 5.47
CA PRO A 41 -12.82 0.42 5.94
C PRO A 41 -12.34 0.66 7.37
N PHE A 42 -12.00 -0.43 8.05
CA PHE A 42 -11.29 -0.40 9.32
C PHE A 42 -10.36 -1.60 9.45
N LYS A 43 -9.13 -1.37 9.91
CA LYS A 43 -8.19 -2.43 10.31
C LYS A 43 -7.50 -1.99 11.58
N VAL A 44 -7.73 -2.70 12.68
CA VAL A 44 -7.19 -2.36 14.00
C VAL A 44 -5.69 -2.13 13.95
N GLN A 45 -4.98 -3.13 13.42
CA GLN A 45 -3.53 -3.15 13.33
C GLN A 45 -3.10 -3.64 11.96
N ASN A 46 -2.18 -2.93 11.35
CA ASN A 46 -1.53 -3.35 10.12
C ASN A 46 -0.01 -3.40 10.31
N MET A 47 0.63 -4.43 9.76
CA MET A 47 2.09 -4.55 9.72
C MET A 47 2.52 -4.37 8.27
N SER A 48 3.09 -3.21 7.93
CA SER A 48 3.48 -2.91 6.56
C SER A 48 4.58 -1.88 6.47
N LEU A 49 5.47 -2.04 5.51
CA LEU A 49 6.46 -1.05 5.09
C LEU A 49 5.87 -0.06 4.07
N ASN A 50 4.76 -0.43 3.43
CA ASN A 50 4.02 0.45 2.54
C ASN A 50 3.08 1.33 3.32
N ALA A 51 3.34 2.61 3.31
CA ALA A 51 2.53 3.60 3.97
C ALA A 51 2.20 4.76 3.03
N GLY A 52 1.08 5.37 3.27
CA GLY A 52 0.68 6.61 2.62
C GLY A 52 0.11 7.58 3.63
N VAL A 53 -0.54 8.63 3.15
CA VAL A 53 -1.03 9.72 3.98
C VAL A 53 -2.54 9.80 3.92
N GLY A 54 -3.18 9.71 5.08
CA GLY A 54 -4.58 10.04 5.30
C GLY A 54 -4.77 11.34 6.08
N ILE A 55 -6.03 11.72 6.28
CA ILE A 55 -6.36 12.81 7.23
C ILE A 55 -5.86 12.40 8.61
N GLY A 56 -4.98 13.22 9.19
CA GLY A 56 -4.40 12.99 10.51
C GLY A 56 -2.96 12.44 10.50
N GLY A 57 -2.45 11.93 9.39
CA GLY A 57 -1.05 11.47 9.30
C GLY A 57 -0.83 10.22 8.46
N GLU A 58 0.14 9.42 8.89
CA GLU A 58 0.60 8.21 8.20
C GLU A 58 -0.32 7.01 8.49
N MET A 59 -0.65 6.22 7.47
CA MET A 59 -1.43 5.00 7.59
C MET A 59 -0.99 3.97 6.55
N ALA A 60 -1.37 2.71 6.71
CA ALA A 60 -1.04 1.66 5.75
C ALA A 60 -1.67 1.93 4.38
N TYR A 61 -0.92 1.68 3.32
CA TYR A 61 -1.35 1.95 1.96
C TYR A 61 -2.56 1.08 1.55
N ALA A 62 -2.66 -0.14 2.06
CA ALA A 62 -3.81 -1.02 1.84
C ALA A 62 -5.14 -0.36 2.26
N GLN A 63 -5.18 0.33 3.41
CA GLN A 63 -6.39 1.01 3.86
C GLN A 63 -6.67 2.31 3.09
N ILE A 64 -5.66 2.90 2.46
CA ILE A 64 -5.87 4.01 1.49
C ILE A 64 -6.59 3.49 0.24
N ILE A 65 -6.20 2.33 -0.29
CA ILE A 65 -6.89 1.67 -1.40
C ILE A 65 -8.33 1.35 -1.03
N GLN A 66 -8.55 0.82 0.16
CA GLN A 66 -9.88 0.50 0.66
C GLN A 66 -10.76 1.74 0.86
N ALA A 67 -10.21 2.83 1.38
CA ALA A 67 -10.92 4.11 1.46
C ALA A 67 -11.31 4.63 0.07
N ARG A 68 -10.40 4.49 -0.91
CA ARG A 68 -10.70 4.83 -2.31
C ARG A 68 -11.77 3.93 -2.91
N ALA A 69 -11.77 2.63 -2.56
CA ALA A 69 -12.84 1.72 -2.94
C ALA A 69 -14.20 2.15 -2.40
N ALA A 70 -14.24 2.60 -1.15
CA ALA A 70 -15.42 3.15 -0.49
C ALA A 70 -15.81 4.57 -0.96
N ARG A 71 -15.00 5.21 -1.83
CA ARG A 71 -15.16 6.61 -2.29
C ARG A 71 -15.11 7.64 -1.15
N VAL A 72 -14.40 7.32 -0.07
CA VAL A 72 -14.17 8.22 1.07
C VAL A 72 -12.72 8.68 1.14
N TYR A 73 -12.47 9.82 1.81
CA TYR A 73 -11.11 10.27 2.04
C TYR A 73 -10.41 9.38 3.06
N PRO A 74 -9.17 8.92 2.80
CA PRO A 74 -8.40 8.15 3.77
C PRO A 74 -8.21 8.93 5.06
N SER A 75 -8.42 8.29 6.20
CA SER A 75 -8.23 8.85 7.54
C SER A 75 -7.47 7.85 8.41
N VAL A 76 -6.59 8.33 9.27
CA VAL A 76 -5.85 7.51 10.22
C VAL A 76 -6.75 6.74 11.19
N LEU A 77 -8.01 7.15 11.33
CA LEU A 77 -9.02 6.41 12.09
C LEU A 77 -9.28 5.01 11.50
N MET A 78 -9.13 4.86 10.18
CA MET A 78 -9.35 3.58 9.45
C MET A 78 -8.26 2.55 9.71
N ASN A 79 -7.05 3.01 10.13
CA ASN A 79 -5.94 2.16 10.52
C ASN A 79 -5.18 2.81 11.68
N PRO A 80 -5.72 2.72 12.90
CA PRO A 80 -5.15 3.41 14.06
C PRO A 80 -3.77 2.91 14.46
N ILE A 81 -3.43 1.64 14.19
CA ILE A 81 -2.14 1.05 14.56
C ILE A 81 -1.42 0.57 13.29
N LEU A 82 -0.33 1.24 12.94
CA LEU A 82 0.57 0.79 11.88
C LEU A 82 1.91 0.37 12.50
N LEU A 83 2.30 -0.88 12.27
CA LEU A 83 3.57 -1.45 12.69
C LEU A 83 4.54 -1.48 11.52
N LYS A 84 5.72 -0.92 11.70
CA LYS A 84 6.81 -0.97 10.71
C LYS A 84 7.94 -1.82 11.28
N PRO A 85 8.09 -3.08 10.83
CA PRO A 85 9.14 -3.96 11.32
C PRO A 85 10.52 -3.49 10.85
N GLU A 86 11.52 -3.65 11.72
CA GLU A 86 12.93 -3.39 11.47
C GLU A 86 13.77 -4.39 12.28
N GLU A 87 14.43 -5.34 11.60
CA GLU A 87 15.20 -6.42 12.24
C GLU A 87 14.57 -6.98 13.54
N ASN A 88 15.04 -6.52 14.71
CA ASN A 88 14.56 -6.95 16.02
C ASN A 88 13.66 -5.93 16.72
N LYS A 89 13.22 -4.89 16.02
CA LYS A 89 12.42 -3.79 16.54
C LYS A 89 11.20 -3.53 15.65
N THR A 90 10.21 -2.87 16.23
CA THR A 90 9.02 -2.44 15.51
C THR A 90 8.74 -0.97 15.84
N HIS A 91 8.70 -0.14 14.81
CA HIS A 91 8.22 1.23 14.95
C HIS A 91 6.70 1.24 14.93
N VAL A 92 6.10 1.82 15.96
CA VAL A 92 4.66 1.94 16.11
C VAL A 92 4.22 3.34 15.70
N ILE A 93 3.33 3.41 14.73
CA ILE A 93 2.60 4.62 14.35
C ILE A 93 1.19 4.49 14.93
N LEU A 94 0.81 5.38 15.84
CA LEU A 94 -0.49 5.38 16.49
C LEU A 94 -1.29 6.60 16.04
N VAL A 95 -2.46 6.35 15.45
CA VAL A 95 -3.33 7.39 14.88
C VAL A 95 -2.54 8.38 14.02
N GLY A 96 -1.72 7.82 13.12
CA GLY A 96 -0.93 8.55 12.13
C GLY A 96 0.34 9.23 12.63
N LYS A 97 0.69 9.09 13.91
CA LYS A 97 1.87 9.72 14.52
C LYS A 97 2.82 8.67 15.09
N TYR A 98 4.11 8.95 15.02
CA TYR A 98 5.11 8.10 15.67
C TYR A 98 4.88 8.05 17.18
N TYR A 99 4.67 6.83 17.69
CA TYR A 99 4.41 6.57 19.10
C TYR A 99 5.64 6.07 19.85
N GLY A 100 6.45 5.22 19.19
CA GLY A 100 7.66 4.67 19.80
C GLY A 100 8.23 3.50 19.02
N THR A 101 9.39 3.03 19.47
CA THR A 101 10.06 1.82 18.95
C THR A 101 10.15 0.81 20.08
N PHE A 102 9.71 -0.41 19.81
CA PHE A 102 9.62 -1.49 20.80
C PHE A 102 10.32 -2.73 20.29
N SER A 103 10.86 -3.57 21.19
CA SER A 103 11.14 -4.94 20.84
C SER A 103 9.82 -5.69 20.58
N SER A 104 9.85 -6.71 19.73
CA SER A 104 8.62 -7.46 19.39
C SER A 104 7.91 -8.04 20.63
N GLY A 105 8.66 -8.42 21.68
CA GLY A 105 8.10 -8.94 22.93
C GLY A 105 7.50 -7.86 23.85
N ASP A 106 8.10 -6.68 23.91
CA ASP A 106 7.66 -5.61 24.81
C ASP A 106 6.37 -4.93 24.32
N TYR A 107 6.23 -4.74 23.00
CA TYR A 107 5.00 -4.24 22.40
C TYR A 107 3.80 -5.12 22.77
N MET A 108 3.96 -6.44 22.66
CA MET A 108 2.88 -7.40 22.92
C MET A 108 2.47 -7.45 24.40
N ARG A 109 3.38 -7.14 25.34
CA ARG A 109 3.15 -7.31 26.78
C ARG A 109 2.67 -6.06 27.50
N SER A 110 3.21 -4.88 27.19
CA SER A 110 3.06 -3.70 28.07
C SER A 110 2.07 -2.65 27.59
N LYS A 111 1.84 -2.52 26.28
CA LYS A 111 1.08 -1.40 25.69
C LYS A 111 -0.18 -1.81 24.92
N LYS A 112 -0.38 -3.09 24.68
CA LYS A 112 -1.46 -3.61 23.83
C LYS A 112 -2.86 -3.14 24.24
N GLU A 113 -3.14 -3.15 25.55
CA GLU A 113 -4.44 -2.74 26.09
C GLU A 113 -4.72 -1.23 25.92
N GLU A 114 -3.73 -0.40 26.21
CA GLU A 114 -3.84 1.05 26.05
C GLU A 114 -4.09 1.42 24.59
N ILE A 115 -3.29 0.83 23.68
CA ILE A 115 -3.35 1.09 22.25
C ILE A 115 -4.66 0.54 21.66
N TYR A 116 -5.15 -0.61 22.14
CA TYR A 116 -6.43 -1.15 21.72
C TYR A 116 -7.62 -0.28 22.07
N LYS A 117 -7.63 0.35 23.27
CA LYS A 117 -8.68 1.31 23.63
C LYS A 117 -8.76 2.49 22.66
N ILE A 118 -7.60 3.01 22.25
CA ILE A 118 -7.52 4.08 21.23
C ILE A 118 -8.07 3.58 19.89
N ALA A 119 -7.74 2.35 19.48
CA ALA A 119 -8.28 1.77 18.26
C ALA A 119 -9.81 1.61 18.32
N LEU A 120 -10.36 1.21 19.47
CA LEU A 120 -11.80 1.09 19.67
C LEU A 120 -12.49 2.47 19.64
N GLU A 121 -11.86 3.51 20.17
CA GLU A 121 -12.36 4.90 20.04
C GLU A 121 -12.39 5.35 18.58
N CYS A 122 -11.35 5.04 17.78
CA CYS A 122 -11.34 5.31 16.35
C CYS A 122 -12.48 4.59 15.63
N PHE A 123 -12.68 3.30 15.94
CA PHE A 123 -13.80 2.53 15.39
C PHE A 123 -15.15 3.16 15.73
N ASN A 124 -15.40 3.48 17.01
CA ASN A 124 -16.65 4.06 17.47
C ASN A 124 -16.95 5.39 16.76
N ARG A 125 -15.92 6.18 16.50
CA ARG A 125 -16.05 7.43 15.76
C ARG A 125 -16.45 7.15 14.30
N LEU A 126 -15.78 6.24 13.59
CA LEU A 126 -16.16 5.86 12.23
C LEU A 126 -17.58 5.31 12.17
N GLN A 127 -17.98 4.47 13.12
CA GLN A 127 -19.33 3.93 13.20
C GLN A 127 -20.40 5.00 13.46
N SER A 128 -20.04 6.08 14.14
CA SER A 128 -20.97 7.21 14.35
C SER A 128 -21.10 8.12 13.13
N GLU A 129 -20.10 8.13 12.25
CA GLU A 129 -20.02 9.01 11.08
C GLU A 129 -20.50 8.30 9.79
N HIS A 130 -20.54 6.93 9.76
CA HIS A 130 -20.85 6.12 8.57
C HIS A 130 -21.90 5.04 8.87
N GLU A 131 -22.65 4.61 7.83
CA GLU A 131 -23.71 3.60 7.96
C GLU A 131 -23.17 2.18 8.17
N LEU A 132 -21.98 1.86 7.58
CA LEU A 132 -21.39 0.52 7.64
C LEU A 132 -19.86 0.61 7.77
N VAL A 133 -19.31 -0.05 8.78
CA VAL A 133 -17.86 -0.26 8.90
C VAL A 133 -17.51 -1.68 8.48
N ILE A 134 -16.60 -1.84 7.49
CA ILE A 134 -16.06 -3.14 7.10
C ILE A 134 -14.67 -3.29 7.69
N ILE A 135 -14.52 -4.30 8.55
CA ILE A 135 -13.29 -4.56 9.30
C ILE A 135 -12.48 -5.62 8.57
N GLU A 136 -11.20 -5.35 8.33
CA GLU A 136 -10.25 -6.36 7.87
C GLU A 136 -9.53 -7.00 9.06
N GLY A 137 -9.63 -8.32 9.19
CA GLY A 137 -8.84 -9.09 10.14
C GLY A 137 -7.37 -9.23 9.72
N ALA A 138 -6.50 -9.63 10.64
CA ALA A 138 -5.07 -9.84 10.40
C ALA A 138 -4.72 -11.33 10.53
N GLY A 139 -4.00 -11.90 9.55
CA GLY A 139 -3.63 -13.32 9.54
C GLY A 139 -4.85 -14.24 9.60
N SER A 140 -4.83 -15.17 10.55
CA SER A 140 -5.94 -16.06 10.89
C SER A 140 -6.49 -15.75 12.30
N PRO A 141 -7.81 -15.83 12.54
CA PRO A 141 -8.37 -15.72 13.89
C PRO A 141 -8.09 -16.94 14.77
N ALA A 142 -7.55 -18.02 14.19
CA ALA A 142 -7.27 -19.31 14.85
C ALA A 142 -5.81 -19.46 15.28
N GLU A 143 -5.06 -18.37 15.45
CA GLU A 143 -3.69 -18.37 15.96
C GLU A 143 -3.71 -18.59 17.48
N ILE A 144 -3.73 -19.86 17.90
CA ILE A 144 -3.88 -20.29 19.31
C ILE A 144 -2.72 -19.87 20.24
N ASN A 145 -1.59 -19.48 19.65
CA ASN A 145 -0.41 -18.97 20.36
C ASN A 145 -0.47 -17.45 20.61
N LEU A 146 -1.49 -16.76 20.12
CA LEU A 146 -1.65 -15.32 20.31
C LEU A 146 -2.73 -15.02 21.36
N ASP A 147 -2.30 -14.87 22.61
CA ASP A 147 -3.19 -14.36 23.65
C ASP A 147 -3.67 -12.94 23.30
N ASN A 148 -4.98 -12.69 23.45
CA ASN A 148 -5.55 -11.36 23.21
C ASN A 148 -5.34 -10.83 21.79
N ASP A 149 -5.74 -11.57 20.77
CA ASP A 149 -5.73 -11.07 19.38
C ASP A 149 -6.72 -9.92 19.19
N ILE A 150 -6.19 -8.69 19.23
CA ILE A 150 -6.97 -7.46 19.09
C ILE A 150 -7.47 -7.21 17.66
N ALA A 151 -6.87 -7.87 16.67
CA ALA A 151 -7.11 -7.59 15.26
C ALA A 151 -8.20 -8.49 14.65
N ASN A 152 -8.62 -9.54 15.34
CA ASN A 152 -9.62 -10.49 14.87
C ASN A 152 -10.79 -10.64 15.87
N LEU A 153 -10.73 -11.69 16.72
CA LEU A 153 -11.88 -12.09 17.55
C LEU A 153 -12.27 -11.02 18.59
N ARG A 154 -11.30 -10.35 19.17
CA ARG A 154 -11.59 -9.35 20.21
C ARG A 154 -12.38 -8.18 19.64
N ILE A 155 -11.88 -7.52 18.59
CA ILE A 155 -12.62 -6.40 17.97
C ILE A 155 -13.98 -6.87 17.47
N ALA A 156 -14.07 -8.06 16.84
CA ALA A 156 -15.32 -8.60 16.34
C ALA A 156 -16.39 -8.73 17.43
N LYS A 157 -16.00 -9.24 18.61
CA LYS A 157 -16.89 -9.40 19.77
C LYS A 157 -17.25 -8.06 20.39
N ASP A 158 -16.28 -7.18 20.61
CA ASP A 158 -16.49 -5.88 21.27
C ASP A 158 -17.44 -4.98 20.48
N VAL A 159 -17.36 -5.02 19.13
CA VAL A 159 -18.22 -4.21 18.26
C VAL A 159 -19.44 -5.00 17.73
N LYS A 160 -19.63 -6.25 18.17
CA LYS A 160 -20.71 -7.15 17.73
C LYS A 160 -20.81 -7.27 16.21
N ALA A 161 -19.69 -7.45 15.54
CA ALA A 161 -19.62 -7.57 14.09
C ALA A 161 -20.20 -8.90 13.61
N LYS A 162 -20.71 -8.93 12.38
CA LYS A 162 -20.96 -10.17 11.62
C LYS A 162 -19.67 -10.56 10.90
N GLY A 163 -19.40 -11.86 10.77
CA GLY A 163 -18.14 -12.37 10.23
C GLY A 163 -18.32 -13.11 8.90
N ILE A 164 -17.36 -12.90 7.97
CA ILE A 164 -17.17 -13.72 6.78
C ILE A 164 -15.76 -14.31 6.83
N LEU A 165 -15.63 -15.62 6.58
CA LEU A 165 -14.35 -16.29 6.49
C LEU A 165 -13.91 -16.43 5.03
N VAL A 166 -12.74 -15.92 4.69
CA VAL A 166 -12.12 -16.05 3.37
C VAL A 166 -11.11 -17.19 3.40
N ALA A 167 -11.25 -18.13 2.48
CA ALA A 167 -10.41 -19.32 2.38
C ALA A 167 -9.70 -19.37 1.01
N ASP A 168 -8.38 -19.56 1.03
CA ASP A 168 -7.55 -19.74 -0.17
C ASP A 168 -7.56 -21.20 -0.60
N ILE A 169 -7.98 -21.48 -1.85
CA ILE A 169 -8.01 -22.84 -2.40
C ILE A 169 -6.79 -23.18 -3.27
N GLU A 170 -5.99 -22.19 -3.64
CA GLU A 170 -4.91 -22.36 -4.63
C GLU A 170 -3.85 -23.39 -4.18
N ARG A 171 -3.54 -23.44 -2.89
CA ARG A 171 -2.50 -24.34 -2.34
C ARG A 171 -3.03 -25.72 -1.93
N GLY A 172 -4.33 -25.97 -2.09
CA GLY A 172 -4.97 -27.17 -1.59
C GLY A 172 -5.24 -27.13 -0.07
N GLY A 173 -5.97 -28.11 0.47
CA GLY A 173 -6.29 -28.20 1.90
C GLY A 173 -7.29 -27.16 2.42
N MET A 174 -7.96 -26.41 1.53
CA MET A 174 -8.89 -25.35 1.90
C MET A 174 -9.96 -25.82 2.88
N PHE A 175 -10.60 -26.96 2.63
CA PHE A 175 -11.64 -27.50 3.53
C PHE A 175 -11.10 -27.80 4.94
N ALA A 176 -9.88 -28.35 5.05
CA ALA A 176 -9.24 -28.60 6.34
C ALA A 176 -8.95 -27.27 7.06
N SER A 177 -8.48 -26.26 6.34
CA SER A 177 -8.22 -24.93 6.90
C SER A 177 -9.49 -24.23 7.38
N VAL A 178 -10.60 -24.35 6.62
CA VAL A 178 -11.91 -23.81 7.02
C VAL A 178 -12.43 -24.53 8.27
N VAL A 179 -12.44 -25.87 8.25
CA VAL A 179 -12.89 -26.67 9.40
C VAL A 179 -12.05 -26.36 10.63
N GLY A 180 -10.71 -26.40 10.51
CA GLY A 180 -9.82 -26.10 11.62
C GLY A 180 -10.02 -24.70 12.19
N THR A 181 -10.18 -23.68 11.31
CA THR A 181 -10.43 -22.32 11.75
C THR A 181 -11.74 -22.22 12.52
N LEU A 182 -12.84 -22.75 11.98
CA LEU A 182 -14.17 -22.66 12.61
C LEU A 182 -14.26 -23.44 13.92
N GLU A 183 -13.55 -24.57 14.06
CA GLU A 183 -13.49 -25.35 15.31
C GLU A 183 -12.67 -24.66 16.41
N LEU A 184 -11.65 -23.91 16.04
CA LEU A 184 -10.74 -23.28 16.99
C LEU A 184 -11.22 -21.92 17.49
N ILE A 185 -12.13 -21.25 16.75
CA ILE A 185 -12.61 -19.92 17.12
C ILE A 185 -13.92 -19.98 17.90
N ASP A 186 -14.01 -19.19 18.96
CA ASP A 186 -15.27 -18.93 19.66
C ASP A 186 -15.94 -17.66 19.09
N PHE A 187 -16.61 -17.83 17.91
CA PHE A 187 -17.33 -16.73 17.24
C PHE A 187 -18.59 -17.23 16.54
N ARG A 188 -19.76 -16.87 17.08
CA ARG A 188 -21.07 -17.38 16.62
C ARG A 188 -21.75 -16.54 15.55
N ASP A 189 -21.31 -15.31 15.33
CA ASP A 189 -21.87 -14.38 14.37
C ASP A 189 -21.27 -14.53 12.95
N MET A 190 -20.78 -15.73 12.61
CA MET A 190 -20.30 -16.05 11.27
C MET A 190 -21.48 -16.21 10.31
N ILE A 191 -21.52 -15.43 9.22
CA ILE A 191 -22.61 -15.42 8.25
C ILE A 191 -22.29 -16.18 6.96
N GLY A 192 -21.01 -16.46 6.70
CA GLY A 192 -20.67 -17.19 5.49
C GLY A 192 -19.17 -17.36 5.24
N ILE A 193 -18.88 -18.09 4.19
CA ILE A 193 -17.54 -18.39 3.71
C ILE A 193 -17.40 -17.87 2.26
N ILE A 194 -16.27 -17.25 1.93
CA ILE A 194 -15.90 -16.94 0.55
C ILE A 194 -14.68 -17.76 0.20
N VAL A 195 -14.79 -18.59 -0.84
CA VAL A 195 -13.66 -19.34 -1.40
C VAL A 195 -12.97 -18.47 -2.44
N ASN A 196 -11.67 -18.28 -2.30
CA ASN A 196 -10.90 -17.35 -3.14
C ASN A 196 -9.80 -18.10 -3.92
N LYS A 197 -9.34 -17.49 -5.02
CA LYS A 197 -8.27 -17.97 -5.90
C LYS A 197 -8.60 -19.30 -6.59
N PHE A 198 -9.85 -19.53 -6.90
CA PHE A 198 -10.30 -20.76 -7.53
C PHE A 198 -9.88 -20.86 -9.00
N ARG A 199 -9.47 -22.06 -9.41
CA ARG A 199 -9.22 -22.41 -10.80
C ARG A 199 -9.89 -23.75 -11.12
N GLY A 200 -10.66 -23.82 -12.19
CA GLY A 200 -11.28 -25.06 -12.65
C GLY A 200 -12.81 -25.08 -12.60
N ASP A 201 -13.40 -26.26 -12.41
CA ASP A 201 -14.84 -26.50 -12.35
C ASP A 201 -15.36 -26.43 -10.91
N GLU A 202 -16.17 -25.41 -10.62
CA GLU A 202 -16.72 -25.14 -9.29
C GLU A 202 -17.64 -26.28 -8.80
N SER A 203 -18.26 -27.06 -9.70
CA SER A 203 -19.15 -28.17 -9.33
C SER A 203 -18.46 -29.24 -8.49
N LEU A 204 -17.14 -29.38 -8.62
CA LEU A 204 -16.31 -30.31 -7.82
C LEU A 204 -16.28 -29.95 -6.34
N LEU A 205 -16.63 -28.71 -5.96
CA LEU A 205 -16.59 -28.22 -4.59
C LEU A 205 -17.92 -28.42 -3.84
N TYR A 206 -19.05 -28.66 -4.54
CA TYR A 206 -20.39 -28.65 -3.93
C TYR A 206 -20.56 -29.65 -2.80
N LYS A 207 -20.02 -30.87 -2.91
CA LYS A 207 -20.06 -31.85 -1.81
C LYS A 207 -19.36 -31.35 -0.53
N GLY A 208 -18.27 -30.60 -0.73
CA GLY A 208 -17.55 -29.97 0.38
C GLY A 208 -18.34 -28.82 1.00
N TYR A 209 -19.05 -28.02 0.17
CA TYR A 209 -19.91 -26.95 0.63
C TYR A 209 -21.09 -27.50 1.45
N GLU A 210 -21.77 -28.53 0.97
CA GLU A 210 -22.81 -29.23 1.73
C GLU A 210 -22.31 -29.79 3.06
N PHE A 211 -21.07 -30.29 3.10
CA PHE A 211 -20.45 -30.75 4.34
C PHE A 211 -20.26 -29.60 5.33
N LEU A 212 -19.73 -28.43 4.89
CA LEU A 212 -19.55 -27.26 5.75
C LEU A 212 -20.87 -26.72 6.28
N GLU A 213 -21.89 -26.65 5.43
CA GLU A 213 -23.22 -26.18 5.81
C GLU A 213 -23.88 -27.12 6.86
N ARG A 214 -23.82 -28.44 6.65
CA ARG A 214 -24.34 -29.41 7.62
C ARG A 214 -23.62 -29.39 8.95
N LYS A 215 -22.29 -29.20 8.91
CA LYS A 215 -21.46 -29.26 10.14
C LYS A 215 -21.56 -27.98 10.97
N PHE A 216 -21.55 -26.81 10.32
CA PHE A 216 -21.43 -25.52 10.99
C PHE A 216 -22.68 -24.63 10.84
N GLY A 217 -23.61 -24.97 9.97
CA GLY A 217 -24.75 -24.09 9.64
C GLY A 217 -24.35 -22.85 8.85
N ILE A 218 -23.15 -22.84 8.21
CA ILE A 218 -22.57 -21.69 7.54
C ILE A 218 -22.50 -21.97 6.04
N THR A 219 -23.13 -21.09 5.24
CA THR A 219 -23.22 -21.24 3.78
C THR A 219 -21.96 -20.65 3.11
N VAL A 220 -21.56 -21.24 1.98
CA VAL A 220 -20.58 -20.62 1.08
C VAL A 220 -21.27 -19.52 0.28
N LEU A 221 -20.88 -18.27 0.50
CA LEU A 221 -21.44 -17.07 -0.14
C LEU A 221 -20.98 -16.88 -1.58
N GLY A 222 -19.87 -17.51 -1.95
CA GLY A 222 -19.37 -17.45 -3.32
C GLY A 222 -17.97 -18.00 -3.49
N THR A 223 -17.65 -18.30 -4.75
CA THR A 223 -16.36 -18.81 -5.19
C THR A 223 -15.74 -17.81 -6.17
N ILE A 224 -14.66 -17.17 -5.76
CA ILE A 224 -13.95 -16.16 -6.55
C ILE A 224 -12.88 -16.84 -7.37
N PRO A 225 -12.87 -16.66 -8.70
CA PRO A 225 -11.79 -17.15 -9.53
C PRO A 225 -10.46 -16.49 -9.16
N TYR A 226 -9.36 -17.09 -9.56
CA TYR A 226 -8.07 -16.43 -9.48
C TYR A 226 -8.10 -15.15 -10.34
N ILE A 227 -7.80 -14.02 -9.73
CA ILE A 227 -7.81 -12.70 -10.36
C ILE A 227 -6.39 -12.14 -10.32
N GLU A 228 -5.83 -11.84 -11.49
CA GLU A 228 -4.69 -10.94 -11.58
C GLU A 228 -5.18 -9.51 -11.37
N HIS A 229 -5.12 -9.03 -10.13
CA HIS A 229 -5.78 -7.78 -9.78
C HIS A 229 -4.89 -6.55 -9.86
N ASN A 230 -3.57 -6.73 -9.94
CA ASN A 230 -2.58 -5.64 -9.94
C ASN A 230 -2.88 -4.53 -8.90
N LEU A 231 -3.54 -4.90 -7.79
CA LEU A 231 -3.63 -4.03 -6.63
C LEU A 231 -2.33 -4.13 -5.84
N PRO A 232 -1.85 -3.00 -5.30
CA PRO A 232 -0.70 -2.99 -4.43
C PRO A 232 -0.83 -4.02 -3.30
N GLU A 233 0.13 -4.94 -3.22
CA GLU A 233 0.16 -5.93 -2.15
C GLU A 233 0.75 -5.34 -0.88
N GLU A 234 0.24 -5.80 0.27
CA GLU A 234 0.60 -5.28 1.58
C GLU A 234 2.07 -5.54 1.94
N ASP A 235 2.58 -6.73 1.59
CA ASP A 235 3.88 -7.24 2.07
C ASP A 235 4.76 -7.89 0.99
N SER A 236 4.44 -7.84 -0.30
CA SER A 236 5.18 -8.60 -1.29
C SER A 236 6.47 -7.95 -1.78
N LEU A 237 7.51 -8.06 -0.98
CA LEU A 237 8.89 -8.00 -1.50
C LEU A 237 9.25 -9.27 -2.32
N ALA A 238 8.37 -10.28 -2.37
CA ALA A 238 8.70 -11.62 -2.84
C ALA A 238 8.51 -11.86 -4.35
N ASN A 239 7.60 -11.16 -5.03
CA ASN A 239 7.17 -11.48 -6.39
C ASN A 239 7.67 -10.50 -7.47
N TRP A 240 8.83 -9.90 -7.28
CA TRP A 240 9.40 -9.02 -8.29
C TRP A 240 9.89 -9.83 -9.49
N THR A 241 8.99 -10.05 -10.43
CA THR A 241 9.29 -10.73 -11.68
C THR A 241 9.91 -9.77 -12.68
N LYS A 242 10.92 -10.26 -13.40
CA LYS A 242 11.48 -9.54 -14.54
C LYS A 242 10.46 -9.59 -15.69
N LYS A 243 10.08 -8.42 -16.20
CA LYS A 243 9.21 -8.25 -17.36
C LYS A 243 10.02 -7.66 -18.52
N GLU A 244 9.83 -8.16 -19.72
CA GLU A 244 10.44 -7.60 -20.92
C GLU A 244 9.56 -6.53 -21.56
N GLY A 245 10.18 -5.56 -22.23
CA GLY A 245 9.51 -4.47 -22.92
C GLY A 245 10.49 -3.62 -23.71
N ARG A 246 9.99 -2.77 -24.63
CA ARG A 246 10.83 -1.89 -25.44
C ARG A 246 11.51 -0.78 -24.65
N ILE A 247 10.89 -0.35 -23.54
CA ILE A 247 11.45 0.61 -22.58
C ILE A 247 11.86 -0.14 -21.33
N LYS A 248 13.15 -0.18 -21.05
CA LYS A 248 13.68 -0.83 -19.85
C LYS A 248 13.72 0.16 -18.67
N ILE A 249 12.92 -0.09 -17.64
CA ILE A 249 12.97 0.61 -16.35
C ILE A 249 13.60 -0.31 -15.31
N SER A 250 14.69 0.14 -14.70
CA SER A 250 15.36 -0.58 -13.62
C SER A 250 15.18 0.16 -12.30
N ILE A 251 14.63 -0.51 -11.30
CA ILE A 251 14.45 0.00 -9.94
C ILE A 251 15.53 -0.62 -9.07
N VAL A 252 16.31 0.21 -8.39
CA VAL A 252 17.37 -0.26 -7.50
C VAL A 252 16.72 -0.90 -6.26
N LYS A 253 17.04 -2.17 -5.98
CA LYS A 253 16.56 -2.85 -4.78
C LYS A 253 17.41 -2.46 -3.58
N LEU A 254 16.92 -1.48 -2.80
CA LEU A 254 17.56 -1.07 -1.55
C LEU A 254 17.27 -2.07 -0.43
N PRO A 255 18.20 -2.30 0.52
CA PRO A 255 17.94 -3.11 1.72
C PRO A 255 16.76 -2.60 2.57
N HIS A 256 16.63 -1.26 2.67
CA HIS A 256 15.58 -0.61 3.45
C HIS A 256 14.59 0.15 2.56
N ILE A 257 14.27 -0.42 1.38
CA ILE A 257 13.31 0.18 0.45
C ILE A 257 11.98 0.47 1.15
N ALA A 258 11.40 1.63 0.88
CA ALA A 258 10.09 2.03 1.38
C ALA A 258 9.20 2.49 0.22
N ASN A 259 7.88 2.27 0.35
CA ASN A 259 6.87 2.68 -0.62
C ASN A 259 7.16 2.17 -2.05
N PHE A 260 7.50 0.90 -2.15
CA PHE A 260 7.79 0.24 -3.44
C PHE A 260 6.58 0.20 -4.39
N THR A 261 5.37 0.40 -3.85
CA THR A 261 4.14 0.53 -4.64
C THR A 261 4.13 1.69 -5.62
N ASP A 262 5.02 2.68 -5.47
CA ASP A 262 5.21 3.79 -6.42
C ASP A 262 5.49 3.31 -7.86
N PHE A 263 5.94 2.06 -8.03
CA PHE A 263 6.42 1.53 -9.31
C PHE A 263 5.54 0.44 -9.91
N GLU A 264 4.55 -0.06 -9.18
CA GLU A 264 3.67 -1.16 -9.63
C GLU A 264 2.86 -0.80 -10.87
N ILE A 265 2.60 0.49 -11.09
CA ILE A 265 1.93 0.97 -12.31
C ILE A 265 2.67 0.53 -13.58
N PHE A 266 3.99 0.47 -13.56
CA PHE A 266 4.81 0.05 -14.70
C PHE A 266 4.62 -1.42 -15.07
N GLU A 267 4.21 -2.27 -14.13
CA GLU A 267 3.90 -3.68 -14.39
C GLU A 267 2.72 -3.84 -15.35
N SER A 268 1.76 -2.91 -15.28
CA SER A 268 0.57 -2.90 -16.12
C SER A 268 0.81 -2.36 -17.55
N ILE A 269 1.95 -1.70 -17.81
CA ILE A 269 2.23 -1.09 -19.11
C ILE A 269 2.97 -2.07 -20.00
N GLU A 270 2.31 -2.58 -21.03
CA GLU A 270 2.82 -3.65 -21.93
C GLU A 270 4.18 -3.33 -22.54
N ASP A 271 4.42 -2.06 -22.89
CA ASP A 271 5.65 -1.58 -23.55
C ASP A 271 6.85 -1.44 -22.61
N VAL A 272 6.63 -1.57 -21.29
CA VAL A 272 7.65 -1.38 -20.26
C VAL A 272 8.21 -2.73 -19.81
N GLY A 273 9.52 -2.88 -19.97
CA GLY A 273 10.29 -3.93 -19.31
C GLY A 273 10.72 -3.46 -17.93
N LEU A 274 10.34 -4.18 -16.86
CA LEU A 274 10.61 -3.81 -15.48
C LEU A 274 11.64 -4.76 -14.85
N VAL A 275 12.65 -4.19 -14.19
CA VAL A 275 13.69 -4.94 -13.47
C VAL A 275 13.89 -4.35 -12.09
N TYR A 276 13.76 -5.16 -11.05
CA TYR A 276 14.17 -4.79 -9.70
C TYR A 276 15.62 -5.27 -9.49
N ALA A 277 16.55 -4.35 -9.72
CA ALA A 277 17.98 -4.64 -9.77
C ALA A 277 18.55 -4.98 -8.39
N LYS A 278 19.03 -6.20 -8.24
CA LYS A 278 19.72 -6.73 -7.04
C LYS A 278 21.24 -6.63 -7.16
N LYS A 279 21.75 -6.40 -8.38
CA LYS A 279 23.17 -6.27 -8.70
C LYS A 279 23.37 -5.10 -9.68
N PRO A 280 24.51 -4.40 -9.63
CA PRO A 280 24.78 -3.27 -10.54
C PRO A 280 24.66 -3.63 -12.02
N GLU A 281 25.06 -4.85 -12.41
CA GLU A 281 25.01 -5.29 -13.81
C GLU A 281 23.61 -5.30 -14.39
N GLU A 282 22.58 -5.44 -13.57
CA GLU A 282 21.17 -5.44 -14.01
C GLU A 282 20.69 -4.04 -14.44
N LEU A 283 21.43 -2.97 -14.06
CA LEU A 283 21.18 -1.61 -14.51
C LEU A 283 21.67 -1.33 -15.93
N LYS A 284 22.51 -2.19 -16.50
CA LYS A 284 23.06 -1.99 -17.85
C LYS A 284 21.95 -1.90 -18.90
N ASN A 285 22.14 -0.97 -19.85
CA ASN A 285 21.20 -0.70 -20.93
C ASN A 285 19.77 -0.32 -20.45
N SER A 286 19.64 0.26 -19.28
CA SER A 286 18.38 0.80 -18.80
C SER A 286 18.09 2.14 -19.48
N ASP A 287 16.86 2.32 -19.95
CA ASP A 287 16.38 3.61 -20.43
C ASP A 287 16.07 4.56 -19.26
N VAL A 288 15.60 3.97 -18.15
CA VAL A 288 15.31 4.68 -16.89
C VAL A 288 15.87 3.88 -15.72
N ILE A 289 16.52 4.55 -14.78
CA ILE A 289 16.93 4.00 -13.49
C ILE A 289 16.23 4.77 -12.39
N ILE A 290 15.57 4.06 -11.48
CA ILE A 290 14.88 4.65 -10.34
C ILE A 290 15.62 4.24 -9.06
N VAL A 291 16.03 5.24 -8.27
CA VAL A 291 16.50 5.09 -6.90
C VAL A 291 15.29 5.37 -5.99
N PRO A 292 14.72 4.36 -5.34
CA PRO A 292 13.46 4.48 -4.61
C PRO A 292 13.61 5.15 -3.25
N GLY A 293 12.49 5.28 -2.54
CA GLY A 293 12.46 5.69 -1.15
C GLY A 293 13.18 4.70 -0.23
N SER A 294 13.76 5.20 0.83
CA SER A 294 14.46 4.42 1.85
C SER A 294 14.04 4.85 3.25
N LYS A 295 13.99 3.88 4.18
CA LYS A 295 13.83 4.14 5.61
C LYS A 295 15.12 4.59 6.28
N LEU A 296 16.28 4.14 5.76
CA LEU A 296 17.61 4.41 6.29
C LEU A 296 18.49 4.96 5.16
N THR A 297 18.23 6.22 4.79
CA THR A 297 18.79 6.84 3.59
C THR A 297 20.30 6.77 3.53
N VAL A 298 20.99 7.10 4.63
CA VAL A 298 22.48 7.11 4.67
C VAL A 298 23.03 5.69 4.60
N ALA A 299 22.42 4.72 5.30
CA ALA A 299 22.85 3.33 5.27
C ALA A 299 22.69 2.72 3.86
N ASP A 300 21.57 3.00 3.20
CA ASP A 300 21.34 2.53 1.83
C ASP A 300 22.26 3.21 0.82
N LEU A 301 22.61 4.49 0.99
CA LEU A 301 23.61 5.15 0.16
C LEU A 301 25.01 4.50 0.30
N GLU A 302 25.40 4.14 1.53
CA GLU A 302 26.66 3.42 1.77
C GLU A 302 26.65 2.01 1.16
N TYR A 303 25.52 1.31 1.26
CA TYR A 303 25.31 0.04 0.56
C TYR A 303 25.48 0.20 -0.96
N LEU A 304 24.86 1.20 -1.57
CA LEU A 304 24.99 1.45 -3.01
C LEU A 304 26.43 1.70 -3.45
N ARG A 305 27.22 2.37 -2.62
CA ARG A 305 28.66 2.58 -2.86
C ARG A 305 29.45 1.29 -2.76
N LYS A 306 29.25 0.57 -1.66
CA LYS A 306 29.96 -0.68 -1.38
C LYS A 306 29.73 -1.73 -2.45
N GLU A 307 28.48 -1.87 -2.90
CA GLU A 307 28.10 -2.87 -3.90
C GLU A 307 28.32 -2.42 -5.35
N GLY A 308 28.81 -1.19 -5.59
CA GLY A 308 29.12 -0.66 -6.93
C GLY A 308 27.91 -0.11 -7.71
N PHE A 309 26.75 0.02 -7.10
CA PHE A 309 25.58 0.62 -7.75
C PHE A 309 25.77 2.09 -8.09
N GLU A 310 26.42 2.88 -7.20
CA GLU A 310 26.66 4.29 -7.45
C GLU A 310 27.46 4.52 -8.73
N ASP A 311 28.51 3.73 -8.96
CA ASP A 311 29.37 3.83 -10.14
C ASP A 311 28.61 3.44 -11.42
N GLU A 312 27.80 2.37 -11.35
CA GLU A 312 27.01 1.95 -12.51
C GLU A 312 25.87 2.95 -12.81
N ILE A 313 25.19 3.51 -11.82
CA ILE A 313 24.18 4.59 -12.01
C ILE A 313 24.84 5.79 -12.69
N LYS A 314 26.00 6.25 -12.23
CA LYS A 314 26.73 7.36 -12.82
C LYS A 314 27.20 7.06 -14.26
N LYS A 315 27.58 5.81 -14.53
CA LYS A 315 27.91 5.35 -15.87
C LYS A 315 26.70 5.39 -16.80
N GLN A 316 25.59 4.75 -16.40
CA GLN A 316 24.36 4.74 -17.19
C GLN A 316 23.78 6.16 -17.41
N TYR A 317 23.93 7.07 -16.41
CA TYR A 317 23.60 8.47 -16.59
C TYR A 317 24.42 9.11 -17.73
N ARG A 318 25.74 8.88 -17.79
CA ARG A 318 26.60 9.38 -18.89
C ARG A 318 26.25 8.76 -20.22
N ASP A 319 25.83 7.49 -20.22
CA ASP A 319 25.41 6.74 -21.41
C ASP A 319 23.98 7.17 -21.87
N GLY A 320 23.31 8.07 -21.14
CA GLY A 320 22.06 8.70 -21.53
C GLY A 320 20.80 8.17 -20.82
N ALA A 321 20.91 7.23 -19.89
CA ALA A 321 19.76 6.79 -19.10
C ALA A 321 19.14 7.95 -18.31
N PHE A 322 17.81 7.91 -18.14
CA PHE A 322 17.08 8.87 -17.30
C PHE A 322 17.10 8.40 -15.85
N ILE A 323 17.56 9.24 -14.92
CA ILE A 323 17.70 8.88 -13.51
C ILE A 323 16.60 9.56 -12.69
N ILE A 324 15.90 8.80 -11.87
CA ILE A 324 14.84 9.33 -10.99
C ILE A 324 15.14 8.94 -9.55
N GLY A 325 15.15 9.91 -8.65
CA GLY A 325 15.21 9.67 -7.21
C GLY A 325 13.89 10.02 -6.53
N ILE A 326 13.32 9.09 -5.76
CA ILE A 326 12.11 9.34 -5.00
C ILE A 326 12.43 9.33 -3.51
N CYS A 327 12.01 10.37 -2.78
CA CYS A 327 12.17 10.52 -1.33
C CYS A 327 13.65 10.30 -0.89
N GLY A 328 13.99 9.20 -0.22
CA GLY A 328 15.37 8.85 0.12
C GLY A 328 16.29 8.79 -1.10
N GLY A 329 15.81 8.26 -2.23
CA GLY A 329 16.54 8.25 -3.49
C GLY A 329 16.86 9.66 -4.01
N TYR A 330 15.92 10.60 -3.91
CA TYR A 330 16.18 12.00 -4.23
C TYR A 330 17.30 12.59 -3.37
N GLN A 331 17.28 12.33 -2.06
CA GLN A 331 18.29 12.78 -1.12
C GLN A 331 19.67 12.21 -1.49
N MET A 332 19.76 10.91 -1.87
CA MET A 332 20.99 10.24 -2.30
C MET A 332 21.58 10.83 -3.59
N LEU A 333 20.72 11.26 -4.55
CA LEU A 333 21.17 11.86 -5.81
C LEU A 333 21.76 13.26 -5.63
N GLY A 334 21.49 13.92 -4.50
CA GLY A 334 21.97 15.26 -4.18
C GLY A 334 23.48 15.36 -3.96
N LYS A 335 23.95 16.57 -3.64
CA LYS A 335 25.36 16.87 -3.37
C LYS A 335 25.82 16.30 -2.03
N TYR A 336 25.03 16.49 -0.97
CA TYR A 336 25.28 15.95 0.37
C TYR A 336 23.99 15.90 1.21
N ILE A 337 24.05 15.04 2.22
CA ILE A 337 23.05 14.89 3.26
C ILE A 337 23.69 15.27 4.60
N ILE A 338 23.04 16.12 5.39
CA ILE A 338 23.40 16.37 6.80
C ILE A 338 22.40 15.58 7.65
N ASP A 339 22.89 14.56 8.32
CA ASP A 339 22.06 13.66 9.14
C ASP A 339 22.61 13.53 10.56
N ASN A 340 22.08 14.36 11.44
CA ASN A 340 22.31 14.32 12.88
C ASN A 340 21.15 13.65 13.64
N VAL A 341 20.16 13.08 12.92
CA VAL A 341 18.91 12.59 13.49
C VAL A 341 18.79 11.07 13.40
N GLU A 342 18.88 10.53 12.19
CA GLU A 342 18.67 9.10 11.89
C GLU A 342 19.98 8.32 12.06
N SER A 343 20.95 8.51 11.17
CA SER A 343 22.24 7.81 11.22
C SER A 343 23.26 8.45 12.17
N LYS A 344 23.06 9.74 12.48
CA LYS A 344 23.98 10.57 13.28
C LYS A 344 25.40 10.68 12.72
N LYS A 345 25.57 10.45 11.41
CA LYS A 345 26.87 10.49 10.72
C LYS A 345 27.30 11.91 10.30
N GLY A 346 26.48 12.92 10.63
CA GLY A 346 26.76 14.30 10.24
C GLY A 346 26.65 14.50 8.72
N LYS A 347 27.66 15.11 8.10
CA LYS A 347 27.64 15.39 6.67
C LYS A 347 28.17 14.22 5.85
N VAL A 348 27.30 13.65 5.02
CA VAL A 348 27.60 12.54 4.09
C VAL A 348 27.47 13.04 2.66
N LEU A 349 28.44 12.74 1.80
CA LEU A 349 28.38 13.11 0.37
C LEU A 349 27.31 12.28 -0.33
N GLY A 350 26.47 12.90 -1.15
CA GLY A 350 25.54 12.22 -2.06
C GLY A 350 26.24 11.74 -3.34
N MET A 351 25.46 11.26 -4.30
CA MET A 351 25.95 10.83 -5.63
C MET A 351 26.35 12.02 -6.50
N ASN A 352 25.92 13.24 -6.14
CA ASN A 352 26.21 14.49 -6.84
C ASN A 352 25.72 14.53 -8.31
N LEU A 353 24.62 13.86 -8.61
CA LEU A 353 23.92 13.95 -9.90
C LEU A 353 22.97 15.16 -9.96
N LEU A 354 22.55 15.64 -8.79
CA LEU A 354 21.80 16.89 -8.58
C LEU A 354 22.68 17.84 -7.75
N GLU A 355 23.65 18.47 -8.39
CA GLU A 355 24.72 19.25 -7.72
C GLU A 355 24.24 20.39 -6.83
N ASP A 356 23.09 21.00 -7.17
CA ASP A 356 22.48 22.09 -6.41
C ASP A 356 21.62 21.59 -5.23
N SER A 357 21.33 20.29 -5.14
CA SER A 357 20.46 19.71 -4.11
C SER A 357 21.26 19.35 -2.85
N LYS A 358 20.84 19.92 -1.72
CA LYS A 358 21.45 19.73 -0.40
C LYS A 358 20.35 19.38 0.58
N THR A 359 20.50 18.26 1.28
CA THR A 359 19.48 17.77 2.22
C THR A 359 19.97 17.91 3.65
N GLU A 360 19.09 18.34 4.54
CA GLU A 360 19.30 18.33 5.99
C GLU A 360 18.12 17.62 6.68
N PHE A 361 18.42 16.71 7.60
CA PHE A 361 17.44 15.96 8.38
C PHE A 361 17.04 16.69 9.65
N PHE A 362 15.76 16.68 9.95
CA PHE A 362 15.17 17.25 11.15
C PHE A 362 14.41 16.20 11.96
N PRO A 363 14.26 16.35 13.31
CA PRO A 363 13.62 15.36 14.17
C PRO A 363 12.07 15.35 14.07
N TYR A 364 11.54 15.79 12.94
CA TYR A 364 10.11 15.74 12.65
C TYR A 364 9.87 15.20 11.24
N LYS A 365 8.84 14.39 11.12
CA LYS A 365 8.44 13.77 9.85
C LYS A 365 7.39 14.63 9.16
N LYS A 366 7.65 14.99 7.92
CA LYS A 366 6.66 15.67 7.08
C LYS A 366 5.78 14.62 6.43
N THR A 367 4.47 14.70 6.63
CA THR A 367 3.51 13.70 6.22
C THR A 367 2.27 14.40 5.70
N ASN A 368 2.19 14.61 4.38
CA ASN A 368 1.13 15.39 3.74
C ASN A 368 0.68 14.76 2.42
N ARG A 369 -0.62 14.83 2.13
CA ARG A 369 -1.12 14.69 0.78
C ARG A 369 -0.87 15.99 0.03
N ILE A 370 -0.31 15.93 -1.17
CA ILE A 370 0.15 17.09 -1.92
C ILE A 370 -0.38 17.09 -3.33
N PHE A 371 -0.62 18.31 -3.84
CA PHE A 371 -1.10 18.57 -5.18
C PHE A 371 -0.23 19.65 -5.80
N GLY A 372 0.25 19.40 -7.02
CA GLY A 372 1.19 20.29 -7.67
C GLY A 372 1.06 20.30 -9.19
N HIS A 373 1.93 21.10 -9.80
CA HIS A 373 2.23 20.98 -11.23
C HIS A 373 3.72 20.86 -11.46
N ILE A 374 4.07 20.11 -12.50
CA ILE A 374 5.44 19.91 -12.91
C ILE A 374 6.00 21.17 -13.57
N LEU A 375 7.23 21.52 -13.21
CA LEU A 375 7.99 22.65 -13.79
C LEU A 375 9.07 22.19 -14.77
N HIS A 376 9.39 20.88 -14.81
CA HIS A 376 10.36 20.33 -15.74
C HIS A 376 9.95 20.64 -17.20
N PRO A 377 10.85 21.16 -18.05
CA PRO A 377 10.49 21.69 -19.39
C PRO A 377 9.67 20.73 -20.26
N TYR A 378 10.05 19.46 -20.30
CA TYR A 378 9.34 18.44 -21.10
C TYR A 378 7.97 18.04 -20.55
N PHE A 379 7.71 18.29 -19.28
CA PHE A 379 6.49 17.90 -18.58
C PHE A 379 5.77 19.08 -17.95
N TYR A 380 6.06 20.29 -18.44
CA TYR A 380 5.54 21.53 -17.86
C TYR A 380 4.01 21.56 -17.82
N GLY A 381 3.48 21.91 -16.65
CA GLY A 381 2.04 22.11 -16.46
C GLY A 381 1.23 20.85 -16.16
N TYR A 382 1.81 19.64 -16.26
CA TYR A 382 1.09 18.44 -15.82
C TYR A 382 0.72 18.56 -14.34
N LYS A 383 -0.58 18.39 -14.05
CA LYS A 383 -1.08 18.33 -12.68
C LYS A 383 -0.73 16.97 -12.10
N ILE A 384 -0.21 16.97 -10.90
CA ILE A 384 0.16 15.78 -10.15
C ILE A 384 -0.45 15.81 -8.76
N GLU A 385 -0.87 14.66 -8.31
CA GLU A 385 -1.38 14.37 -6.99
C GLU A 385 -0.59 13.22 -6.40
N GLY A 386 -0.26 13.30 -5.10
CA GLY A 386 0.46 12.27 -4.40
C GLY A 386 0.57 12.61 -2.92
N TYR A 387 1.60 12.07 -2.29
CA TYR A 387 1.87 12.34 -0.88
C TYR A 387 3.38 12.42 -0.63
N GLU A 388 3.76 13.02 0.49
CA GLU A 388 5.13 13.07 0.97
C GLU A 388 5.23 12.49 2.39
N ILE A 389 6.25 11.67 2.63
CA ILE A 389 6.59 11.13 3.96
C ILE A 389 8.11 11.15 4.08
N HIS A 390 8.68 12.18 4.70
CA HIS A 390 10.14 12.31 4.83
C HIS A 390 10.55 13.16 6.04
N MET A 391 11.80 13.01 6.47
CA MET A 391 12.40 13.81 7.55
C MET A 391 13.33 14.89 7.02
N GLY A 392 13.95 14.68 5.87
CA GLY A 392 14.86 15.64 5.27
C GLY A 392 14.16 16.79 4.56
N ILE A 393 14.78 17.96 4.58
CA ILE A 393 14.43 19.11 3.73
C ILE A 393 15.54 19.28 2.72
N THR A 394 15.21 19.31 1.43
CA THR A 394 16.17 19.53 0.34
C THR A 394 15.98 20.90 -0.25
N ILE A 395 17.06 21.65 -0.33
CA ILE A 395 17.14 22.96 -1.01
C ILE A 395 17.82 22.74 -2.36
N SER A 396 17.25 23.32 -3.41
CA SER A 396 17.78 23.28 -4.77
C SER A 396 17.48 24.59 -5.50
N ARG A 397 18.03 24.77 -6.72
CA ARG A 397 17.77 25.92 -7.59
C ARG A 397 16.76 25.62 -8.68
N ASN A 398 16.82 24.44 -9.26
CA ASN A 398 15.93 24.01 -10.35
C ASN A 398 14.89 23.04 -9.79
N TYR A 399 13.73 23.56 -9.44
CA TYR A 399 12.68 22.76 -8.85
C TYR A 399 11.90 21.94 -9.88
N PHE A 400 11.63 20.65 -9.53
CA PHE A 400 10.86 19.76 -10.40
C PHE A 400 9.38 20.12 -10.44
N SER A 401 8.81 20.49 -9.30
CA SER A 401 7.38 20.80 -9.20
C SER A 401 7.07 21.97 -8.27
N LYS A 402 5.88 22.57 -8.46
CA LYS A 402 5.29 23.59 -7.58
C LYS A 402 4.06 23.03 -6.94
N ILE A 403 4.06 22.96 -5.61
CA ILE A 403 2.94 22.53 -4.79
C ILE A 403 2.01 23.71 -4.56
N TYR A 404 0.70 23.53 -4.81
CA TYR A 404 -0.33 24.53 -4.58
C TYR A 404 -1.33 24.16 -3.49
N ARG A 405 -1.34 22.87 -3.04
CA ARG A 405 -2.20 22.40 -1.96
C ARG A 405 -1.54 21.29 -1.15
N GLU A 406 -1.67 21.36 0.16
CA GLU A 406 -1.34 20.31 1.14
C GLU A 406 -2.62 19.94 1.91
N GLY A 407 -3.09 18.69 1.78
CA GLY A 407 -4.39 18.30 2.31
C GLY A 407 -5.49 19.27 1.86
N ASN A 408 -6.10 19.97 2.80
CA ASN A 408 -7.15 20.97 2.53
C ASN A 408 -6.63 22.43 2.51
N ARG A 409 -5.32 22.65 2.68
CA ARG A 409 -4.74 24.01 2.73
C ARG A 409 -4.12 24.39 1.39
N TYR A 410 -4.46 25.58 0.87
CA TYR A 410 -3.76 26.17 -0.27
C TYR A 410 -2.43 26.74 0.23
N ILE A 411 -1.36 26.41 -0.49
CA ILE A 411 0.00 26.81 -0.17
C ILE A 411 0.76 27.18 -1.44
N LYS A 412 1.97 27.70 -1.29
CA LYS A 412 2.88 27.95 -2.40
C LYS A 412 4.28 27.56 -1.97
N ARG A 413 4.74 26.39 -2.41
CA ARG A 413 6.11 25.94 -2.24
C ARG A 413 6.58 25.11 -3.43
N PHE A 414 7.83 24.81 -3.46
CA PHE A 414 8.45 23.97 -4.47
C PHE A 414 8.83 22.62 -3.92
N ASP A 415 8.93 21.61 -4.79
CA ASP A 415 9.38 20.27 -4.47
C ASP A 415 10.30 19.74 -5.56
N GLY A 416 11.25 18.92 -5.11
CA GLY A 416 12.15 18.21 -5.97
C GLY A 416 13.16 19.10 -6.67
N SER A 417 13.92 18.49 -7.54
CA SER A 417 14.85 19.18 -8.44
C SER A 417 15.07 18.40 -9.72
N TYR A 418 15.56 19.06 -10.74
CA TYR A 418 15.97 18.39 -11.96
C TYR A 418 17.26 19.01 -12.54
N TYR A 419 18.03 18.18 -13.23
CA TYR A 419 19.19 18.58 -13.99
C TYR A 419 19.39 17.59 -15.15
N LYS A 420 19.36 18.11 -16.41
CA LYS A 420 19.42 17.28 -17.62
C LYS A 420 18.42 16.10 -17.58
N ASN A 421 18.94 14.87 -17.59
CA ASN A 421 18.16 13.62 -17.52
C ASN A 421 18.07 13.05 -16.09
N VAL A 422 18.14 13.91 -15.08
CA VAL A 422 17.97 13.52 -13.67
C VAL A 422 16.81 14.29 -13.06
N ILE A 423 15.92 13.58 -12.35
CA ILE A 423 14.85 14.13 -11.54
C ILE A 423 14.94 13.58 -10.13
N GLY A 424 14.74 14.44 -9.14
CA GLY A 424 14.53 14.06 -7.75
C GLY A 424 13.25 14.69 -7.22
N THR A 425 12.46 13.98 -6.42
CA THR A 425 11.20 14.47 -5.85
C THR A 425 10.84 13.77 -4.55
N TYR A 426 10.07 14.44 -3.71
CA TYR A 426 9.42 13.83 -2.54
C TYR A 426 8.02 13.29 -2.83
N PHE A 427 7.52 13.45 -4.05
CA PHE A 427 6.23 12.89 -4.46
C PHE A 427 6.29 11.38 -4.51
N HIS A 428 5.58 10.72 -3.59
CA HIS A 428 5.12 9.35 -3.73
C HIS A 428 3.81 9.32 -4.53
N GLY A 429 3.59 8.26 -5.31
CA GLY A 429 2.45 8.16 -6.23
C GLY A 429 2.59 9.07 -7.46
N LEU A 430 3.80 9.52 -7.80
CA LEU A 430 4.05 10.37 -8.98
C LEU A 430 3.51 9.71 -10.26
N PHE A 431 3.78 8.43 -10.42
CA PHE A 431 3.39 7.68 -11.62
C PHE A 431 1.94 7.20 -11.62
N ASP A 432 1.21 7.29 -10.52
CA ASP A 432 -0.25 7.05 -10.47
C ASP A 432 -1.03 8.12 -11.27
N ASN A 433 -0.38 9.22 -11.59
CA ASN A 433 -0.91 10.27 -12.48
C ASN A 433 -0.77 9.82 -13.95
N THR A 434 -1.72 9.03 -14.43
CA THR A 434 -1.67 8.31 -15.71
C THR A 434 -1.33 9.16 -16.92
N LYS A 435 -1.82 10.41 -16.99
CA LYS A 435 -1.49 11.36 -18.06
C LYS A 435 0.00 11.76 -18.04
N PHE A 436 0.55 11.97 -16.86
CA PHE A 436 1.99 12.24 -16.70
C PHE A 436 2.80 11.00 -17.07
N THR A 437 2.40 9.83 -16.58
CA THR A 437 3.08 8.57 -16.86
C THR A 437 3.09 8.23 -18.35
N GLU A 438 1.97 8.42 -19.06
CA GLU A 438 1.91 8.27 -20.51
C GLU A 438 2.88 9.23 -21.22
N SER A 439 2.88 10.49 -20.82
CA SER A 439 3.79 11.50 -21.36
C SER A 439 5.26 11.16 -21.08
N PHE A 440 5.57 10.70 -19.88
CA PHE A 440 6.92 10.31 -19.49
C PHE A 440 7.42 9.11 -20.32
N ILE A 441 6.63 8.04 -20.42
CA ILE A 441 7.00 6.87 -21.22
C ILE A 441 7.18 7.26 -22.70
N ASN A 442 6.28 8.09 -23.25
CA ASN A 442 6.41 8.56 -24.62
C ASN A 442 7.64 9.45 -24.83
N TYR A 443 8.03 10.25 -23.85
CA TYR A 443 9.28 10.98 -23.88
C TYR A 443 10.51 10.05 -23.94
N ILE A 444 10.53 8.97 -23.14
CA ILE A 444 11.62 7.99 -23.20
C ILE A 444 11.62 7.23 -24.54
N ARG A 445 10.43 6.94 -25.11
CA ARG A 445 10.30 6.34 -26.44
C ARG A 445 10.94 7.22 -27.53
N GLU A 446 10.60 8.52 -27.54
CA GLU A 446 11.19 9.47 -28.50
C GLU A 446 12.71 9.55 -28.37
N ARG A 447 13.26 9.58 -27.18
CA ARG A 447 14.73 9.54 -26.97
C ARG A 447 15.37 8.27 -27.51
N LYS A 448 14.62 7.20 -27.60
CA LYS A 448 15.05 5.90 -28.16
C LYS A 448 14.77 5.78 -29.67
N GLY A 449 14.23 6.81 -30.29
CA GLY A 449 13.85 6.80 -31.72
C GLY A 449 12.59 5.99 -32.01
N LEU A 450 11.74 5.77 -31.00
CA LEU A 450 10.46 5.07 -31.14
C LEU A 450 9.32 6.08 -31.26
N ASP A 451 8.30 5.76 -32.06
CA ASP A 451 7.09 6.61 -32.17
C ASP A 451 6.31 6.65 -30.85
N LYS A 452 5.61 7.79 -30.63
CA LYS A 452 4.64 7.91 -29.55
C LYS A 452 3.49 6.93 -29.77
N VAL A 453 3.00 6.39 -28.65
CA VAL A 453 1.85 5.49 -28.65
C VAL A 453 0.86 5.93 -27.58
N LYS A 454 -0.42 5.63 -27.81
CA LYS A 454 -1.40 5.73 -26.74
C LYS A 454 -1.25 4.52 -25.81
N LEU A 455 -0.83 4.78 -24.59
CA LEU A 455 -0.66 3.69 -23.61
C LEU A 455 -1.99 3.40 -22.91
N LYS A 456 -2.29 2.11 -22.78
CA LYS A 456 -3.39 1.67 -21.95
C LYS A 456 -2.86 1.54 -20.51
N ILE A 457 -2.99 2.61 -19.75
CA ILE A 457 -2.61 2.64 -18.33
C ILE A 457 -3.89 2.56 -17.51
N GLU A 458 -4.05 1.47 -16.79
CA GLU A 458 -5.24 1.23 -15.99
C GLU A 458 -5.11 1.93 -14.63
N SER A 459 -6.02 2.86 -14.37
CA SER A 459 -6.08 3.57 -13.09
C SER A 459 -6.45 2.63 -11.94
N LEU A 460 -6.10 3.00 -10.71
CA LEU A 460 -6.48 2.23 -9.52
C LEU A 460 -8.02 2.07 -9.41
N ASP A 461 -8.80 3.10 -9.78
CA ASP A 461 -10.27 3.00 -9.76
C ASP A 461 -10.82 2.01 -10.80
N GLU A 462 -10.23 1.93 -11.99
CA GLU A 462 -10.60 0.93 -12.99
C GLU A 462 -10.29 -0.48 -12.51
N ARG A 463 -9.13 -0.69 -11.88
CA ARG A 463 -8.76 -1.98 -11.28
C ARG A 463 -9.75 -2.40 -10.17
N ILE A 464 -10.06 -1.49 -9.26
CA ILE A 464 -11.06 -1.71 -8.19
C ILE A 464 -12.43 -2.05 -8.78
N ASN A 465 -12.89 -1.32 -9.80
CA ASN A 465 -14.18 -1.57 -10.46
C ASN A 465 -14.24 -2.95 -11.13
N LYS A 466 -13.17 -3.39 -11.78
CA LYS A 466 -13.10 -4.74 -12.37
C LYS A 466 -13.26 -5.83 -11.31
N ILE A 467 -12.54 -5.70 -10.19
CA ILE A 467 -12.61 -6.63 -9.07
C ILE A 467 -14.03 -6.65 -8.51
N ALA A 468 -14.60 -5.49 -8.19
CA ALA A 468 -15.94 -5.37 -7.67
C ALA A 468 -17.01 -6.01 -8.60
N ASN A 469 -16.87 -5.84 -9.92
CA ASN A 469 -17.76 -6.45 -10.90
C ASN A 469 -17.66 -7.99 -10.92
N ILE A 470 -16.50 -8.58 -10.69
CA ILE A 470 -16.33 -10.03 -10.56
C ILE A 470 -17.03 -10.50 -9.29
N PHE A 471 -16.78 -9.84 -8.15
CA PHE A 471 -17.39 -10.17 -6.88
C PHE A 471 -18.92 -10.07 -6.93
N LYS A 472 -19.47 -9.01 -7.52
CA LYS A 472 -20.91 -8.81 -7.68
C LYS A 472 -21.60 -9.95 -8.43
N LYS A 473 -20.88 -10.62 -9.33
CA LYS A 473 -21.41 -11.77 -10.10
C LYS A 473 -21.26 -13.11 -9.39
N LYS A 474 -20.30 -13.21 -8.45
CA LYS A 474 -19.85 -14.48 -7.87
C LYS A 474 -20.18 -14.62 -6.38
N VAL A 475 -20.54 -13.54 -5.70
CA VAL A 475 -20.86 -13.52 -4.26
C VAL A 475 -22.32 -13.14 -4.06
N ASP A 476 -22.99 -13.81 -3.16
CA ASP A 476 -24.36 -13.47 -2.74
C ASP A 476 -24.36 -12.20 -1.87
N ILE A 477 -24.24 -11.06 -2.55
CA ILE A 477 -24.24 -9.73 -1.91
C ILE A 477 -25.56 -9.46 -1.18
N LYS A 478 -26.68 -9.96 -1.71
CA LYS A 478 -27.99 -9.77 -1.08
C LYS A 478 -28.03 -10.44 0.29
N LYS A 479 -27.60 -11.71 0.38
CA LYS A 479 -27.53 -12.43 1.65
C LYS A 479 -26.64 -11.72 2.67
N ILE A 480 -25.47 -11.20 2.25
CA ILE A 480 -24.61 -10.42 3.15
C ILE A 480 -25.36 -9.21 3.71
N ILE A 481 -26.06 -8.44 2.87
CA ILE A 481 -26.81 -7.25 3.30
C ILE A 481 -27.92 -7.64 4.26
N ASP A 482 -28.71 -8.68 3.95
CA ASP A 482 -29.80 -9.13 4.78
C ASP A 482 -29.34 -9.56 6.19
N GLU A 483 -28.16 -10.20 6.28
CA GLU A 483 -27.56 -10.64 7.55
C GLU A 483 -26.96 -9.50 8.42
N ILE A 484 -26.48 -8.43 7.79
CA ILE A 484 -25.90 -7.29 8.53
C ILE A 484 -26.92 -6.19 8.82
N LYS A 485 -28.07 -6.18 8.16
CA LYS A 485 -29.11 -5.15 8.38
C LYS A 485 -29.69 -5.26 9.79
N ILE A 486 -29.79 -4.13 10.46
CA ILE A 486 -30.44 -4.05 11.78
C ILE A 486 -31.95 -3.95 11.55
N SER A 487 -32.69 -4.93 12.08
CA SER A 487 -34.13 -4.97 12.03
C SER A 487 -34.78 -3.92 12.94
#